data_154a030b89e492308cf4f7021ba8ff12
#
_entry.id   154a030b89e492308cf4f7021ba8ff12
#
_cell.length_a   1.000
_cell.length_b   1.000
_cell.length_c   1.000
_cell.angle_alpha   90.00
_cell.angle_beta   90.00
_cell.angle_gamma   90.00
#
_symmetry.space_group_name_H-M   'P 1'
#
loop_
_entity.id
_entity.type
_entity.pdbx_description
1 polymer ?
#
loop_
_entity_poly.entity_id
_entity_poly.type
_entity_poly.pdbx_seq_one_letter_code
_entity_poly.pdbx_strand_id
1 'polypeptide(L)'
;MSTPIKAVLFDFMGTCLDWHSSIVSALPSPIPQHVKSQFALDWRQMYFDANTARIKNSQPTENIDITHQTTLLQMLDKHPDIAPLFTPEVQARAIAAWHHQKAWPEVREAIRKLKEDHGWEVYVHANGTTRLQLNITRSAGLQFDMLFSSELLGSYKPAAENYLRVLELLKLRPEECVTVAAHAYDLRGAKAVDMKTVYVRRVTDDILEDQEVVRRENDAYVEDMRGLDEVIARL
;
A
#
# COMPACT_ATOMS: atom_id res chain seq x y z
N MET A 1 1.85 -27.22 18.21
CA MET A 1 2.98 -26.60 17.48
C MET A 1 2.36 -25.59 16.54
N SER A 2 2.88 -24.36 16.49
CA SER A 2 2.43 -23.35 15.52
C SER A 2 2.73 -23.86 14.10
N THR A 3 1.84 -23.55 13.15
CA THR A 3 2.09 -23.83 11.73
C THR A 3 3.23 -22.93 11.25
N PRO A 4 4.27 -23.46 10.58
CA PRO A 4 5.37 -22.62 10.13
C PRO A 4 4.92 -21.67 9.02
N ILE A 5 5.34 -20.41 9.11
CA ILE A 5 5.14 -19.43 8.06
C ILE A 5 5.93 -19.83 6.81
N LYS A 6 5.31 -19.65 5.64
CA LYS A 6 5.89 -19.95 4.33
C LYS A 6 5.93 -18.74 3.42
N ALA A 7 4.96 -17.83 3.57
CA ALA A 7 4.81 -16.67 2.70
C ALA A 7 4.53 -15.39 3.49
N VAL A 8 5.10 -14.29 3.01
CA VAL A 8 4.84 -12.93 3.52
C VAL A 8 4.26 -12.08 2.39
N LEU A 9 3.07 -11.56 2.59
CA LEU A 9 2.35 -10.70 1.65
C LEU A 9 2.43 -9.27 2.12
N PHE A 10 3.06 -8.41 1.33
CA PHE A 10 3.18 -7.00 1.63
C PHE A 10 2.09 -6.18 0.94
N ASP A 11 1.33 -5.39 1.69
CA ASP A 11 0.77 -4.18 1.12
C ASP A 11 1.91 -3.29 0.62
N PHE A 12 1.63 -2.40 -0.34
CA PHE A 12 2.72 -1.80 -1.09
C PHE A 12 2.90 -0.30 -0.82
N MET A 13 1.98 0.54 -1.31
CA MET A 13 2.06 1.99 -1.10
C MET A 13 1.79 2.36 0.35
N GLY A 14 2.67 3.15 0.94
CA GLY A 14 2.67 3.45 2.36
C GLY A 14 3.45 2.41 3.15
N THR A 15 3.11 1.14 3.03
CA THR A 15 3.77 0.04 3.75
C THR A 15 5.25 -0.10 3.41
N CYS A 16 5.55 -0.33 2.13
CA CYS A 16 6.93 -0.50 1.63
C CYS A 16 7.53 0.81 1.09
N LEU A 17 6.69 1.79 0.75
CA LEU A 17 7.05 2.95 -0.08
C LEU A 17 6.73 4.27 0.61
N ASP A 18 7.66 5.21 0.54
CA ASP A 18 7.44 6.62 0.90
C ASP A 18 6.76 7.33 -0.28
N TRP A 19 5.45 7.07 -0.41
CA TRP A 19 4.61 7.70 -1.42
C TRP A 19 4.52 9.21 -1.21
N HIS A 20 4.45 9.65 0.05
CA HIS A 20 4.22 11.05 0.40
C HIS A 20 5.37 11.95 -0.09
N SER A 21 6.61 11.62 0.24
CA SER A 21 7.77 12.39 -0.25
C SER A 21 7.86 12.41 -1.77
N SER A 22 7.50 11.29 -2.42
CA SER A 22 7.51 11.18 -3.89
C SER A 22 6.49 12.11 -4.53
N ILE A 23 5.25 12.15 -4.01
CA ILE A 23 4.19 13.04 -4.52
C ILE A 23 4.53 14.50 -4.22
N VAL A 24 4.91 14.84 -2.98
CA VAL A 24 5.28 16.20 -2.59
C VAL A 24 6.38 16.79 -3.49
N SER A 25 7.36 15.95 -3.87
CA SER A 25 8.44 16.35 -4.77
C SER A 25 7.98 16.67 -6.20
N ALA A 26 6.89 16.06 -6.65
CA ALA A 26 6.33 16.25 -7.99
C ALA A 26 5.44 17.50 -8.10
N LEU A 27 4.97 18.05 -6.97
CA LEU A 27 4.11 19.23 -6.95
C LEU A 27 4.89 20.52 -7.29
N PRO A 28 4.21 21.57 -7.81
CA PRO A 28 4.85 22.82 -8.27
C PRO A 28 5.72 23.49 -7.21
N SER A 29 6.93 23.92 -7.60
CA SER A 29 7.90 24.55 -6.70
C SER A 29 7.38 25.76 -5.93
N PRO A 30 6.55 26.65 -6.50
CA PRO A 30 6.07 27.83 -5.80
C PRO A 30 5.15 27.52 -4.59
N ILE A 31 4.59 26.30 -4.51
CA ILE A 31 3.73 25.92 -3.38
C ILE A 31 4.62 25.67 -2.15
N PRO A 32 4.30 26.28 -0.98
CA PRO A 32 5.04 26.03 0.26
C PRO A 32 5.02 24.56 0.68
N GLN A 33 6.10 24.07 1.29
CA GLN A 33 6.29 22.65 1.61
C GLN A 33 5.15 22.07 2.48
N HIS A 34 4.68 22.82 3.49
CA HIS A 34 3.59 22.39 4.34
C HIS A 34 2.25 22.26 3.58
N VAL A 35 2.00 23.15 2.59
CA VAL A 35 0.81 23.09 1.73
C VAL A 35 0.88 21.89 0.81
N LYS A 36 2.06 21.62 0.19
CA LYS A 36 2.26 20.41 -0.61
C LYS A 36 2.02 19.14 0.20
N SER A 37 2.52 19.11 1.44
CA SER A 37 2.36 17.95 2.32
C SER A 37 0.88 17.70 2.61
N GLN A 38 0.13 18.72 2.99
CA GLN A 38 -1.30 18.58 3.25
C GLN A 38 -2.08 18.23 1.99
N PHE A 39 -1.78 18.86 0.86
CA PHE A 39 -2.39 18.56 -0.44
C PHE A 39 -2.19 17.08 -0.82
N ALA A 40 -0.98 16.54 -0.62
CA ALA A 40 -0.69 15.13 -0.91
C ALA A 40 -1.51 14.18 -0.01
N LEU A 41 -1.63 14.49 1.29
CA LEU A 41 -2.45 13.70 2.23
C LEU A 41 -3.93 13.74 1.85
N ASP A 42 -4.48 14.91 1.57
CA ASP A 42 -5.88 15.08 1.18
C ASP A 42 -6.18 14.39 -0.16
N TRP A 43 -5.25 14.49 -1.13
CA TRP A 43 -5.39 13.78 -2.40
C TRP A 43 -5.39 12.26 -2.22
N ARG A 44 -4.51 11.75 -1.37
CA ARG A 44 -4.48 10.32 -1.01
C ARG A 44 -5.79 9.89 -0.34
N GLN A 45 -6.32 10.69 0.57
CA GLN A 45 -7.61 10.41 1.22
C GLN A 45 -8.76 10.36 0.19
N MET A 46 -8.82 11.30 -0.74
CA MET A 46 -9.83 11.28 -1.80
C MET A 46 -9.75 10.04 -2.69
N TYR A 47 -8.54 9.51 -2.91
CA TYR A 47 -8.37 8.23 -3.60
C TYR A 47 -8.98 7.07 -2.79
N PHE A 48 -8.75 7.00 -1.49
CA PHE A 48 -9.35 5.98 -0.62
C PHE A 48 -10.88 6.09 -0.59
N ASP A 49 -11.40 7.30 -0.50
CA ASP A 49 -12.84 7.56 -0.49
C ASP A 49 -13.50 7.11 -1.80
N ALA A 50 -12.87 7.41 -2.94
CA ALA A 50 -13.33 6.98 -4.26
C ALA A 50 -13.37 5.44 -4.39
N ASN A 51 -12.33 4.73 -3.93
CA ASN A 51 -12.31 3.28 -3.94
C ASN A 51 -13.33 2.67 -2.97
N THR A 52 -13.48 3.23 -1.78
CA THR A 52 -14.49 2.80 -0.82
C THR A 52 -15.90 2.94 -1.38
N ALA A 53 -16.19 4.06 -2.04
CA ALA A 53 -17.48 4.27 -2.71
C ALA A 53 -17.70 3.25 -3.83
N ARG A 54 -16.66 2.95 -4.63
CA ARG A 54 -16.71 1.95 -5.70
C ARG A 54 -17.00 0.56 -5.17
N ILE A 55 -16.32 0.13 -4.10
CA ILE A 55 -16.55 -1.16 -3.45
C ILE A 55 -17.98 -1.25 -2.91
N LYS A 56 -18.42 -0.21 -2.18
CA LYS A 56 -19.78 -0.14 -1.62
C LYS A 56 -20.88 -0.25 -2.67
N ASN A 57 -20.62 0.29 -3.87
CA ASN A 57 -21.57 0.27 -4.99
C ASN A 57 -21.37 -0.94 -5.92
N SER A 58 -20.57 -1.93 -5.54
CA SER A 58 -20.25 -3.12 -6.34
C SER A 58 -19.79 -2.78 -7.76
N GLN A 59 -19.05 -1.68 -7.93
CA GLN A 59 -18.49 -1.27 -9.21
C GLN A 59 -17.21 -2.05 -9.51
N PRO A 60 -16.89 -2.32 -10.79
CA PRO A 60 -15.67 -3.02 -11.16
C PRO A 60 -14.42 -2.20 -10.79
N THR A 61 -13.28 -2.89 -10.76
CA THR A 61 -11.97 -2.25 -10.57
C THR A 61 -11.74 -1.21 -11.67
N GLU A 62 -11.19 -0.06 -11.28
CA GLU A 62 -10.82 1.03 -12.21
C GLU A 62 -9.32 1.15 -12.31
N ASN A 63 -8.84 1.62 -13.45
CA ASN A 63 -7.45 2.01 -13.57
C ASN A 63 -7.15 3.14 -12.58
N ILE A 64 -6.20 2.91 -11.68
CA ILE A 64 -5.82 3.83 -10.61
C ILE A 64 -5.42 5.21 -11.13
N ASP A 65 -4.86 5.32 -12.35
CA ASP A 65 -4.48 6.59 -12.95
C ASP A 65 -5.71 7.45 -13.26
N ILE A 66 -6.81 6.82 -13.67
CA ILE A 66 -8.09 7.51 -13.88
C ILE A 66 -8.60 8.06 -12.54
N THR A 67 -8.56 7.24 -11.49
CA THR A 67 -8.97 7.67 -10.14
C THR A 67 -8.10 8.82 -9.64
N HIS A 68 -6.76 8.72 -9.79
CA HIS A 68 -5.85 9.81 -9.40
C HIS A 68 -6.10 11.09 -10.23
N GLN A 69 -6.31 10.97 -11.54
CA GLN A 69 -6.64 12.12 -12.40
C GLN A 69 -7.94 12.80 -11.94
N THR A 70 -8.99 12.02 -11.74
CA THR A 70 -10.31 12.55 -11.32
C THR A 70 -10.21 13.24 -9.97
N THR A 71 -9.55 12.61 -9.00
CA THR A 71 -9.40 13.17 -7.65
C THR A 71 -8.45 14.37 -7.62
N LEU A 72 -7.43 14.43 -8.49
CA LEU A 72 -6.58 15.62 -8.66
C LEU A 72 -7.41 16.82 -9.12
N LEU A 73 -8.25 16.64 -10.14
CA LEU A 73 -9.11 17.74 -10.65
C LEU A 73 -10.06 18.22 -9.56
N GLN A 74 -10.68 17.32 -8.81
CA GLN A 74 -11.53 17.68 -7.66
C GLN A 74 -10.76 18.43 -6.55
N MET A 75 -9.49 18.07 -6.31
CA MET A 75 -8.63 18.79 -5.39
C MET A 75 -8.36 20.22 -5.89
N LEU A 76 -8.07 20.38 -7.17
CA LEU A 76 -7.78 21.69 -7.76
C LEU A 76 -9.00 22.61 -7.72
N ASP A 77 -10.22 22.06 -7.87
CA ASP A 77 -11.47 22.84 -7.69
C ASP A 77 -11.63 23.38 -6.25
N LYS A 78 -11.11 22.66 -5.27
CA LYS A 78 -11.12 23.09 -3.86
C LYS A 78 -9.99 24.08 -3.50
N HIS A 79 -8.97 24.17 -4.34
CA HIS A 79 -7.76 24.98 -4.14
C HIS A 79 -7.51 25.95 -5.30
N PRO A 80 -8.42 26.93 -5.54
CA PRO A 80 -8.33 27.84 -6.68
C PRO A 80 -7.08 28.74 -6.63
N ASP A 81 -6.45 28.92 -5.49
CA ASP A 81 -5.22 29.68 -5.27
C ASP A 81 -3.98 29.01 -5.89
N ILE A 82 -3.92 27.69 -5.89
CA ILE A 82 -2.80 26.92 -6.45
C ILE A 82 -3.14 26.25 -7.78
N ALA A 83 -4.41 26.12 -8.13
CA ALA A 83 -4.87 25.47 -9.38
C ALA A 83 -4.19 26.02 -10.64
N PRO A 84 -3.94 27.35 -10.81
CA PRO A 84 -3.24 27.89 -11.97
C PRO A 84 -1.80 27.38 -12.15
N LEU A 85 -1.18 26.82 -11.11
CA LEU A 85 0.16 26.23 -11.17
C LEU A 85 0.16 24.81 -11.75
N PHE A 86 -1.00 24.19 -11.90
CA PHE A 86 -1.16 22.83 -12.41
C PHE A 86 -1.50 22.85 -13.92
N THR A 87 -0.50 23.23 -14.75
CA THR A 87 -0.62 23.05 -16.21
C THR A 87 -0.84 21.57 -16.56
N PRO A 88 -1.30 21.24 -17.78
CA PRO A 88 -1.45 19.83 -18.20
C PRO A 88 -0.18 19.00 -17.98
N GLU A 89 1.00 19.56 -18.21
CA GLU A 89 2.29 18.90 -18.02
C GLU A 89 2.57 18.65 -16.51
N VAL A 90 2.20 19.59 -15.65
CA VAL A 90 2.34 19.44 -14.20
C VAL A 90 1.38 18.38 -13.66
N GLN A 91 0.14 18.36 -14.15
CA GLN A 91 -0.83 17.31 -13.81
C GLN A 91 -0.32 15.93 -14.23
N ALA A 92 0.15 15.79 -15.47
CA ALA A 92 0.71 14.54 -15.98
C ALA A 92 1.92 14.08 -15.14
N ARG A 93 2.80 15.00 -14.74
CA ARG A 93 3.94 14.70 -13.86
C ARG A 93 3.49 14.26 -12.47
N ALA A 94 2.48 14.90 -11.89
CA ALA A 94 1.95 14.55 -10.58
C ALA A 94 1.31 13.14 -10.60
N ILE A 95 0.57 12.78 -11.66
CA ILE A 95 0.04 11.43 -11.85
C ILE A 95 1.18 10.42 -12.04
N ALA A 96 2.18 10.74 -12.89
CA ALA A 96 3.31 9.85 -13.11
C ALA A 96 4.13 9.58 -11.83
N ALA A 97 4.14 10.49 -10.87
CA ALA A 97 4.84 10.31 -9.59
C ALA A 97 4.30 9.12 -8.77
N TRP A 98 3.03 8.76 -8.93
CA TRP A 98 2.49 7.55 -8.31
C TRP A 98 3.16 6.26 -8.80
N HIS A 99 3.74 6.27 -10.01
CA HIS A 99 4.49 5.15 -10.58
C HIS A 99 5.98 5.16 -10.24
N HIS A 100 6.48 6.22 -9.57
CA HIS A 100 7.90 6.42 -9.29
C HIS A 100 8.12 6.76 -7.82
N GLN A 101 8.05 5.75 -6.97
CA GLN A 101 8.17 5.90 -5.53
C GLN A 101 9.50 5.31 -5.03
N LYS A 102 9.93 5.79 -3.86
CA LYS A 102 11.11 5.27 -3.16
C LYS A 102 10.66 4.31 -2.06
N ALA A 103 11.42 3.25 -1.87
CA ALA A 103 11.23 2.42 -0.68
C ALA A 103 11.62 3.17 0.59
N TRP A 104 10.96 2.86 1.71
CA TRP A 104 11.51 3.21 3.01
C TRP A 104 12.91 2.59 3.17
N PRO A 105 13.85 3.25 3.91
CA PRO A 105 15.26 2.86 3.90
C PRO A 105 15.53 1.41 4.31
N GLU A 106 14.72 0.86 5.23
CA GLU A 106 14.91 -0.48 5.80
C GLU A 106 14.25 -1.61 5.00
N VAL A 107 13.31 -1.29 4.09
CA VAL A 107 12.46 -2.29 3.41
C VAL A 107 13.27 -3.27 2.57
N ARG A 108 14.26 -2.79 1.84
CA ARG A 108 15.08 -3.67 0.98
C ARG A 108 15.78 -4.74 1.78
N GLU A 109 16.35 -4.36 2.92
CA GLU A 109 17.06 -5.30 3.80
C GLU A 109 16.06 -6.25 4.48
N ALA A 110 14.89 -5.77 4.89
CA ALA A 110 13.85 -6.62 5.45
C ALA A 110 13.42 -7.71 4.45
N ILE A 111 13.13 -7.34 3.19
CA ILE A 111 12.76 -8.30 2.14
C ILE A 111 13.90 -9.31 1.90
N ARG A 112 15.15 -8.85 1.84
CA ARG A 112 16.31 -9.72 1.66
C ARG A 112 16.37 -10.79 2.75
N LYS A 113 16.27 -10.40 4.01
CA LYS A 113 16.32 -11.32 5.16
C LYS A 113 15.19 -12.36 5.12
N LEU A 114 13.96 -11.93 4.85
CA LEU A 114 12.83 -12.85 4.73
C LEU A 114 13.09 -13.95 3.68
N LYS A 115 13.68 -13.58 2.55
CA LYS A 115 13.97 -14.50 1.43
C LYS A 115 15.21 -15.35 1.66
N GLU A 116 16.34 -14.71 2.01
CA GLU A 116 17.65 -15.37 2.03
C GLU A 116 17.94 -16.05 3.37
N ASP A 117 17.55 -15.44 4.50
CA ASP A 117 17.87 -15.97 5.81
C ASP A 117 16.81 -16.97 6.31
N HIS A 118 15.53 -16.80 5.90
CA HIS A 118 14.42 -17.67 6.29
C HIS A 118 13.86 -18.55 5.17
N GLY A 119 14.14 -18.24 3.91
CA GLY A 119 13.64 -18.97 2.75
C GLY A 119 12.13 -18.81 2.52
N TRP A 120 11.51 -17.74 3.05
CA TRP A 120 10.10 -17.45 2.84
C TRP A 120 9.86 -16.83 1.47
N GLU A 121 8.72 -17.14 0.90
CA GLU A 121 8.23 -16.50 -0.32
C GLU A 121 7.72 -15.10 0.02
N VAL A 122 8.06 -14.09 -0.80
CA VAL A 122 7.72 -12.69 -0.51
C VAL A 122 6.98 -12.06 -1.67
N TYR A 123 5.77 -11.59 -1.42
CA TYR A 123 4.82 -11.13 -2.42
C TYR A 123 4.36 -9.69 -2.17
N VAL A 124 4.01 -8.98 -3.23
CA VAL A 124 3.15 -7.79 -3.13
C VAL A 124 1.70 -8.23 -3.25
N HIS A 125 0.85 -7.71 -2.37
CA HIS A 125 -0.60 -7.85 -2.44
C HIS A 125 -1.24 -6.48 -2.22
N ALA A 126 -1.61 -5.79 -3.29
CA ALA A 126 -2.01 -4.40 -3.22
C ALA A 126 -3.16 -4.04 -4.18
N ASN A 127 -3.99 -3.09 -3.77
CA ASN A 127 -4.97 -2.47 -4.65
C ASN A 127 -4.25 -1.63 -5.73
N GLY A 128 -4.72 -1.70 -6.98
CA GLY A 128 -4.15 -0.99 -8.11
C GLY A 128 -3.97 -1.87 -9.34
N THR A 129 -3.33 -1.33 -10.37
CA THR A 129 -3.05 -2.07 -11.61
C THR A 129 -1.73 -2.82 -11.52
N THR A 130 -1.62 -3.91 -12.27
CA THR A 130 -0.38 -4.68 -12.43
C THR A 130 0.74 -3.79 -13.00
N ARG A 131 0.41 -2.89 -13.93
CA ARG A 131 1.37 -1.95 -14.51
C ARG A 131 1.95 -1.00 -13.47
N LEU A 132 1.11 -0.46 -12.59
CA LEU A 132 1.56 0.40 -11.49
C LEU A 132 2.54 -0.35 -10.58
N GLN A 133 2.19 -1.55 -10.13
CA GLN A 133 3.05 -2.35 -9.24
C GLN A 133 4.41 -2.65 -9.88
N LEU A 134 4.44 -3.01 -11.18
CA LEU A 134 5.69 -3.23 -11.92
C LEU A 134 6.56 -1.98 -11.99
N ASN A 135 5.96 -0.82 -12.26
CA ASN A 135 6.70 0.44 -12.36
C ASN A 135 7.29 0.84 -11.00
N ILE A 136 6.50 0.75 -9.93
CA ILE A 136 6.93 1.09 -8.58
C ILE A 136 8.02 0.11 -8.10
N THR A 137 7.83 -1.19 -8.28
CA THR A 137 8.83 -2.20 -7.91
C THR A 137 10.17 -1.90 -8.55
N ARG A 138 10.16 -1.55 -9.85
CA ARG A 138 11.37 -1.17 -10.59
C ARG A 138 11.98 0.12 -10.06
N SER A 139 11.18 1.16 -9.83
CA SER A 139 11.69 2.47 -9.38
C SER A 139 12.23 2.40 -7.95
N ALA A 140 11.60 1.61 -7.08
CA ALA A 140 12.03 1.40 -5.71
C ALA A 140 13.22 0.42 -5.59
N GLY A 141 13.52 -0.34 -6.65
CA GLY A 141 14.58 -1.36 -6.64
C GLY A 141 14.31 -2.50 -5.67
N LEU A 142 13.03 -2.88 -5.51
CA LEU A 142 12.61 -3.99 -4.67
C LEU A 142 12.44 -5.27 -5.51
N GLN A 143 12.56 -6.43 -4.89
CA GLN A 143 12.45 -7.73 -5.56
C GLN A 143 11.50 -8.65 -4.80
N PHE A 144 10.36 -8.94 -5.42
CA PHE A 144 9.34 -9.85 -4.91
C PHE A 144 9.24 -11.08 -5.82
N ASP A 145 8.70 -12.18 -5.29
CA ASP A 145 8.51 -13.40 -6.06
C ASP A 145 7.30 -13.29 -7.01
N MET A 146 6.27 -12.53 -6.61
CA MET A 146 5.10 -12.21 -7.44
C MET A 146 4.46 -10.91 -6.98
N LEU A 147 3.71 -10.26 -7.89
CA LEU A 147 2.91 -9.06 -7.63
C LEU A 147 1.43 -9.37 -7.86
N PHE A 148 0.64 -9.40 -6.80
CA PHE A 148 -0.82 -9.58 -6.86
C PHE A 148 -1.50 -8.23 -6.82
N SER A 149 -2.01 -7.78 -7.95
CA SER A 149 -2.80 -6.56 -8.09
C SER A 149 -4.30 -6.85 -7.98
N SER A 150 -5.10 -5.88 -7.50
CA SER A 150 -6.56 -6.01 -7.55
C SER A 150 -7.09 -6.17 -8.99
N GLU A 151 -6.41 -5.60 -9.98
CA GLU A 151 -6.70 -5.82 -11.40
C GLU A 151 -6.54 -7.30 -11.78
N LEU A 152 -5.43 -7.94 -11.39
CA LEU A 152 -5.16 -9.36 -11.67
C LEU A 152 -6.13 -10.28 -10.92
N LEU A 153 -6.49 -9.92 -9.68
CA LEU A 153 -7.36 -10.72 -8.82
C LEU A 153 -8.86 -10.51 -9.11
N GLY A 154 -9.21 -9.41 -9.81
CA GLY A 154 -10.60 -9.07 -10.14
C GLY A 154 -11.42 -8.52 -8.98
N SER A 155 -10.81 -8.25 -7.83
CA SER A 155 -11.46 -7.71 -6.63
C SER A 155 -10.52 -6.82 -5.85
N TYR A 156 -11.07 -6.00 -4.93
CA TYR A 156 -10.30 -5.11 -4.08
C TYR A 156 -10.15 -5.66 -2.65
N LYS A 157 -9.03 -5.40 -2.01
CA LYS A 157 -8.92 -5.44 -0.55
C LYS A 157 -9.86 -4.35 0.04
N PRO A 158 -10.57 -4.60 1.14
CA PRO A 158 -10.46 -5.75 2.06
C PRO A 158 -11.47 -6.90 1.81
N ALA A 159 -12.01 -7.05 0.62
CA ALA A 159 -12.95 -8.13 0.32
C ALA A 159 -12.30 -9.52 0.52
N ALA A 160 -12.96 -10.41 1.23
CA ALA A 160 -12.42 -11.73 1.59
C ALA A 160 -11.98 -12.55 0.36
N GLU A 161 -12.75 -12.48 -0.73
CA GLU A 161 -12.42 -13.18 -1.98
C GLU A 161 -11.05 -12.76 -2.56
N ASN A 162 -10.59 -11.53 -2.29
CA ASN A 162 -9.31 -11.03 -2.75
C ASN A 162 -8.15 -11.79 -2.09
N TYR A 163 -8.20 -12.00 -0.77
CA TYR A 163 -7.21 -12.77 -0.01
C TYR A 163 -7.30 -14.26 -0.32
N LEU A 164 -8.51 -14.82 -0.32
CA LEU A 164 -8.75 -16.24 -0.62
C LEU A 164 -8.23 -16.60 -2.01
N ARG A 165 -8.37 -15.70 -2.99
CA ARG A 165 -7.84 -15.94 -4.34
C ARG A 165 -6.33 -16.00 -4.38
N VAL A 166 -5.63 -15.17 -3.60
CA VAL A 166 -4.17 -15.25 -3.46
C VAL A 166 -3.76 -16.58 -2.84
N LEU A 167 -4.39 -16.96 -1.73
CA LEU A 167 -4.12 -18.25 -1.04
C LEU A 167 -4.34 -19.46 -1.98
N GLU A 168 -5.42 -19.43 -2.77
CA GLU A 168 -5.71 -20.47 -3.77
C GLU A 168 -4.60 -20.58 -4.83
N LEU A 169 -4.15 -19.42 -5.36
CA LEU A 169 -3.08 -19.38 -6.37
C LEU A 169 -1.74 -19.87 -5.82
N LEU A 170 -1.42 -19.52 -4.59
CA LEU A 170 -0.20 -19.97 -3.90
C LEU A 170 -0.30 -21.40 -3.38
N LYS A 171 -1.52 -21.97 -3.28
CA LYS A 171 -1.80 -23.27 -2.66
C LYS A 171 -1.29 -23.36 -1.22
N LEU A 172 -1.43 -22.25 -0.49
CA LEU A 172 -1.07 -22.13 0.92
C LEU A 172 -2.33 -21.99 1.77
N ARG A 173 -2.23 -22.47 3.01
CA ARG A 173 -3.27 -22.26 4.02
C ARG A 173 -3.11 -20.87 4.65
N PRO A 174 -4.21 -20.24 5.13
CA PRO A 174 -4.14 -18.91 5.73
C PRO A 174 -3.08 -18.79 6.83
N GLU A 175 -3.02 -19.77 7.74
CA GLU A 175 -2.08 -19.80 8.86
C GLU A 175 -0.60 -19.97 8.47
N GLU A 176 -0.30 -20.28 7.21
CA GLU A 176 1.04 -20.34 6.63
C GLU A 176 1.49 -18.99 6.04
N CYS A 177 0.59 -18.00 6.06
CA CYS A 177 0.79 -16.69 5.43
C CYS A 177 0.68 -15.55 6.44
N VAL A 178 1.55 -14.55 6.27
CA VAL A 178 1.52 -13.30 7.03
C VAL A 178 1.26 -12.13 6.09
N THR A 179 0.27 -11.30 6.41
CA THR A 179 0.09 -10.01 5.76
C THR A 179 0.78 -8.92 6.57
N VAL A 180 1.61 -8.12 5.92
CA VAL A 180 2.33 -6.97 6.50
C VAL A 180 1.80 -5.69 5.85
N ALA A 181 1.23 -4.79 6.63
CA ALA A 181 0.64 -3.56 6.11
C ALA A 181 0.73 -2.38 7.09
N ALA A 182 0.74 -1.18 6.55
CA ALA A 182 0.54 0.08 7.29
C ALA A 182 -0.93 0.55 7.26
N HIS A 183 -1.85 -0.32 6.87
CA HIS A 183 -3.27 -0.02 6.74
C HIS A 183 -4.10 -1.04 7.53
N ALA A 184 -4.76 -0.58 8.60
CA ALA A 184 -5.56 -1.41 9.48
C ALA A 184 -6.71 -2.12 8.75
N TYR A 185 -7.35 -1.45 7.78
CA TYR A 185 -8.43 -2.06 6.98
C TYR A 185 -7.96 -3.32 6.22
N ASP A 186 -6.71 -3.31 5.73
CA ASP A 186 -6.12 -4.43 5.02
C ASP A 186 -5.88 -5.62 5.95
N LEU A 187 -5.27 -5.36 7.10
CA LEU A 187 -5.01 -6.40 8.10
C LEU A 187 -6.30 -6.98 8.70
N ARG A 188 -7.32 -6.16 8.90
CA ARG A 188 -8.67 -6.64 9.30
C ARG A 188 -9.24 -7.60 8.25
N GLY A 189 -9.05 -7.28 6.95
CA GLY A 189 -9.45 -8.16 5.85
C GLY A 189 -8.67 -9.47 5.81
N ALA A 190 -7.35 -9.42 5.98
CA ALA A 190 -6.49 -10.60 6.05
C ALA A 190 -6.85 -11.50 7.26
N LYS A 191 -7.07 -10.90 8.42
CA LYS A 191 -7.46 -11.60 9.64
C LYS A 191 -8.83 -12.26 9.53
N ALA A 192 -9.76 -11.66 8.80
CA ALA A 192 -11.09 -12.22 8.55
C ALA A 192 -11.06 -13.54 7.75
N VAL A 193 -9.94 -13.87 7.13
CA VAL A 193 -9.68 -15.14 6.42
C VAL A 193 -8.58 -15.97 7.12
N ASP A 194 -8.35 -15.74 8.41
CA ASP A 194 -7.43 -16.47 9.29
C ASP A 194 -5.94 -16.36 8.92
N MET A 195 -5.53 -15.35 8.15
CA MET A 195 -4.12 -15.04 7.94
C MET A 195 -3.50 -14.38 9.17
N LYS A 196 -2.20 -14.56 9.38
CA LYS A 196 -1.42 -13.79 10.35
C LYS A 196 -1.23 -12.35 9.89
N THR A 197 -1.11 -11.43 10.86
CA THR A 197 -1.06 -9.99 10.57
C THR A 197 0.06 -9.29 11.34
N VAL A 198 0.81 -8.44 10.63
CA VAL A 198 1.81 -7.54 11.22
C VAL A 198 1.51 -6.12 10.77
N TYR A 199 1.19 -5.25 11.70
CA TYR A 199 1.06 -3.82 11.40
C TYR A 199 2.43 -3.14 11.46
N VAL A 200 2.75 -2.38 10.40
CA VAL A 200 3.95 -1.53 10.33
C VAL A 200 3.51 -0.07 10.40
N ARG A 201 3.94 0.65 11.43
CA ARG A 201 3.59 2.06 11.58
C ARG A 201 4.28 2.90 10.51
N ARG A 202 3.47 3.76 9.86
CA ARG A 202 3.94 4.80 8.95
C ARG A 202 3.25 6.13 9.31
N VAL A 203 4.03 7.19 9.43
CA VAL A 203 3.51 8.48 9.89
C VAL A 203 2.56 9.17 8.92
N THR A 204 2.54 8.74 7.66
CA THR A 204 1.70 9.27 6.57
C THR A 204 0.49 8.41 6.26
N ASP A 205 0.35 7.28 6.94
CA ASP A 205 -0.72 6.31 6.68
C ASP A 205 -1.50 6.05 7.99
N ASP A 206 -2.77 5.71 7.88
CA ASP A 206 -3.68 5.47 9.01
C ASP A 206 -3.68 6.58 10.08
N ILE A 207 -3.59 7.84 9.63
CA ILE A 207 -3.47 9.02 10.51
C ILE A 207 -4.71 9.25 11.39
N LEU A 208 -5.84 8.64 11.05
CA LEU A 208 -7.11 8.71 11.80
C LEU A 208 -7.39 7.46 12.63
N GLU A 209 -6.58 6.40 12.50
CA GLU A 209 -6.76 5.17 13.27
C GLU A 209 -6.22 5.31 14.69
N ASP A 210 -6.95 4.76 15.65
CA ASP A 210 -6.47 4.61 17.02
C ASP A 210 -5.38 3.52 17.06
N GLN A 211 -4.13 3.95 17.23
CA GLN A 211 -2.97 3.05 17.18
C GLN A 211 -2.96 2.03 18.33
N GLU A 212 -3.62 2.30 19.46
CA GLU A 212 -3.75 1.32 20.54
C GLU A 212 -4.77 0.22 20.19
N VAL A 213 -5.81 0.56 19.43
CA VAL A 213 -6.74 -0.43 18.87
C VAL A 213 -6.02 -1.28 17.82
N VAL A 214 -5.33 -0.63 16.86
CA VAL A 214 -4.57 -1.32 15.82
C VAL A 214 -3.53 -2.29 16.40
N ARG A 215 -2.82 -1.89 17.46
CA ARG A 215 -1.84 -2.73 18.16
C ARG A 215 -2.48 -4.00 18.75
N ARG A 216 -3.68 -3.90 19.29
CA ARG A 216 -4.39 -5.04 19.90
C ARG A 216 -5.05 -5.97 18.88
N GLU A 217 -5.41 -5.46 17.71
CA GLU A 217 -6.09 -6.23 16.67
C GLU A 217 -5.16 -7.16 15.91
N ASN A 218 -3.86 -6.87 15.87
CA ASN A 218 -2.89 -7.59 15.05
C ASN A 218 -2.04 -8.57 15.87
N ASP A 219 -1.49 -9.59 15.21
CA ASP A 219 -0.61 -10.57 15.85
C ASP A 219 0.73 -9.95 16.24
N ALA A 220 1.18 -8.93 15.49
CA ALA A 220 2.30 -8.08 15.88
C ALA A 220 2.13 -6.63 15.37
N TYR A 221 2.84 -5.71 16.04
CA TYR A 221 2.92 -4.30 15.69
C TYR A 221 4.37 -3.86 15.75
N VAL A 222 4.88 -3.25 14.70
CA VAL A 222 6.26 -2.76 14.60
C VAL A 222 6.29 -1.28 14.18
N GLU A 223 7.27 -0.54 14.68
CA GLU A 223 7.45 0.87 14.34
C GLU A 223 8.08 1.07 12.95
N ASP A 224 8.83 0.08 12.48
CA ASP A 224 9.37 -0.03 11.12
C ASP A 224 9.73 -1.51 10.81
N MET A 225 10.29 -1.80 9.63
CA MET A 225 10.59 -3.17 9.24
C MET A 225 11.96 -3.69 9.69
N ARG A 226 12.69 -2.97 10.54
CA ARG A 226 13.94 -3.48 11.13
C ARG A 226 13.61 -4.62 12.08
N GLY A 227 14.21 -5.80 11.85
CA GLY A 227 13.93 -7.01 12.64
C GLY A 227 12.56 -7.64 12.37
N LEU A 228 11.90 -7.30 11.26
CA LEU A 228 10.61 -7.87 10.86
C LEU A 228 10.68 -9.40 10.74
N ASP A 229 11.79 -9.93 10.23
CA ASP A 229 12.08 -11.34 10.12
C ASP A 229 12.00 -12.07 11.48
N GLU A 230 12.60 -11.50 12.52
CA GLU A 230 12.54 -12.06 13.87
C GLU A 230 11.13 -11.99 14.47
N VAL A 231 10.36 -10.94 14.16
CA VAL A 231 8.98 -10.79 14.60
C VAL A 231 8.10 -11.88 13.98
N ILE A 232 8.19 -12.07 12.66
CA ILE A 232 7.41 -13.08 11.94
C ILE A 232 7.78 -14.50 12.37
N ALA A 233 9.06 -14.76 12.67
CA ALA A 233 9.52 -16.09 13.11
C ALA A 233 8.92 -16.53 14.46
N ARG A 234 8.30 -15.61 15.22
CA ARG A 234 7.65 -15.89 16.53
C ARG A 234 6.13 -16.09 16.42
N LEU A 235 5.52 -15.87 15.25
CA LEU A 235 4.08 -16.02 15.03
C LEU A 235 3.68 -17.50 14.80
#